data_3c089095f2f56609459ad982d885f09b
#
_entry.id   3c089095f2f56609459ad982d885f09b
#
_cell.length_a   1.000
_cell.length_b   1.000
_cell.length_c   1.000
_cell.angle_alpha   90.00
_cell.angle_beta   90.00
_cell.angle_gamma   90.00
#
_symmetry.space_group_name_H-M   'P 1'
#
loop_
_entity.id
_entity.type
_entity.pdbx_description
1 polymer ?
#
loop_
_entity_poly.entity_id
_entity_poly.type
_entity_poly.pdbx_seq_one_letter_code
_entity_poly.pdbx_strand_id
1 'polypeptide(L)'
;MYAETLKLVARLPERRPAPVLPARLDQLFRHLALPACDAQDLEEEIWQVWMHHPHRRAAIALDRAADDIAAQRFDLAETRLERLVRACPDFPEAWNKRATLYYLLERDEESVRDIHRTLELEPRHFGALCGLAEICASRGERDDALFVFQAALRVNPHLDSARTSMEQLRSGTSH
;
A
#
# COMPACT_ATOMS: atom_id res chain seq x y z
N MET A 1 -3.84 -7.18 -15.78
CA MET A 1 -3.80 -6.83 -14.35
C MET A 1 -3.80 -5.31 -14.13
N TYR A 2 -2.91 -4.53 -14.76
CA TYR A 2 -2.83 -3.07 -14.59
C TYR A 2 -4.18 -2.35 -14.75
N ALA A 3 -4.83 -2.48 -15.91
CA ALA A 3 -6.13 -1.86 -16.15
C ALA A 3 -7.23 -2.30 -15.17
N GLU A 4 -7.18 -3.55 -14.70
CA GLU A 4 -8.12 -4.06 -13.69
C GLU A 4 -7.86 -3.42 -12.32
N THR A 5 -6.59 -3.16 -11.99
CA THR A 5 -6.25 -2.47 -10.74
C THR A 5 -6.70 -1.02 -10.76
N LEU A 6 -6.58 -0.31 -11.88
CA LEU A 6 -7.12 1.05 -12.03
C LEU A 6 -8.67 1.08 -11.91
N LYS A 7 -9.36 0.11 -12.49
CA LYS A 7 -10.82 -0.04 -12.29
C LYS A 7 -11.18 -0.32 -10.83
N LEU A 8 -10.37 -1.12 -10.14
CA LEU A 8 -10.53 -1.35 -8.70
C LEU A 8 -10.36 -0.03 -7.94
N VAL A 9 -9.30 0.75 -8.22
CA VAL A 9 -9.07 2.06 -7.57
C VAL A 9 -10.27 3.00 -7.73
N ALA A 10 -10.88 3.05 -8.91
CA ALA A 10 -12.09 3.86 -9.15
C ALA A 10 -13.27 3.47 -8.24
N ARG A 11 -13.34 2.21 -7.80
CA ARG A 11 -14.43 1.65 -7.00
C ARG A 11 -14.11 1.51 -5.52
N LEU A 12 -12.90 1.87 -5.06
CA LEU A 12 -12.52 1.75 -3.65
C LEU A 12 -13.47 2.46 -2.68
N PRO A 13 -14.04 3.64 -2.98
CA PRO A 13 -14.97 4.30 -2.07
C PRO A 13 -16.24 3.49 -1.76
N GLU A 14 -16.61 2.55 -2.62
CA GLU A 14 -17.79 1.70 -2.48
C GLU A 14 -17.48 0.37 -1.74
N ARG A 15 -16.20 0.09 -1.52
CA ARG A 15 -15.76 -1.18 -0.96
C ARG A 15 -15.58 -1.10 0.55
N ARG A 16 -15.73 -2.24 1.20
CA ARG A 16 -15.49 -2.40 2.63
C ARG A 16 -14.18 -3.18 2.85
N PRO A 17 -13.44 -2.85 3.91
CA PRO A 17 -12.29 -3.64 4.34
C PRO A 17 -12.68 -5.09 4.63
N ALA A 18 -11.71 -5.99 4.51
CA ALA A 18 -11.90 -7.40 4.85
C ALA A 18 -12.30 -7.53 6.35
N PRO A 19 -13.22 -8.45 6.69
CA PRO A 19 -13.71 -8.61 8.07
C PRO A 19 -12.63 -8.99 9.10
N VAL A 20 -11.49 -9.50 8.64
CA VAL A 20 -10.35 -9.84 9.48
C VAL A 20 -9.65 -8.59 10.06
N LEU A 21 -9.85 -7.43 9.43
CA LEU A 21 -9.21 -6.19 9.88
C LEU A 21 -9.91 -5.63 11.13
N PRO A 22 -9.13 -5.14 12.11
CA PRO A 22 -9.68 -4.61 13.36
C PRO A 22 -10.55 -3.36 13.12
N ALA A 23 -11.70 -3.29 13.80
CA ALA A 23 -12.60 -2.12 13.76
C ALA A 23 -11.91 -0.81 14.23
N ARG A 24 -10.79 -0.91 14.98
CA ARG A 24 -9.97 0.24 15.37
C ARG A 24 -9.50 1.04 14.15
N LEU A 25 -9.22 0.40 13.03
CA LEU A 25 -8.83 1.10 11.79
C LEU A 25 -9.89 2.12 11.35
N ASP A 26 -11.18 1.83 11.52
CA ASP A 26 -12.25 2.76 11.15
C ASP A 26 -12.22 4.04 11.99
N GLN A 27 -11.80 3.93 13.26
CA GLN A 27 -11.64 5.10 14.12
C GLN A 27 -10.41 5.90 13.72
N LEU A 28 -9.28 5.24 13.47
CA LEU A 28 -8.04 5.89 13.06
C LEU A 28 -8.25 6.66 11.74
N PHE A 29 -8.87 6.06 10.74
CA PHE A 29 -9.16 6.74 9.48
C PHE A 29 -10.16 7.90 9.62
N ARG A 30 -11.14 7.81 10.51
CA ARG A 30 -12.02 8.96 10.80
C ARG A 30 -11.25 10.13 11.41
N HIS A 31 -10.31 9.86 12.32
CA HIS A 31 -9.46 10.91 12.91
C HIS A 31 -8.47 11.47 11.89
N LEU A 32 -7.86 10.61 11.07
CA LEU A 32 -6.93 11.01 10.02
C LEU A 32 -7.57 11.92 8.96
N ALA A 33 -8.87 11.81 8.75
CA ALA A 33 -9.62 12.67 7.82
C ALA A 33 -9.82 14.11 8.35
N LEU A 34 -9.53 14.39 9.63
CA LEU A 34 -9.72 15.71 10.22
C LEU A 34 -8.55 16.64 9.84
N PRO A 35 -8.81 17.90 9.49
CA PRO A 35 -7.78 18.86 9.11
C PRO A 35 -6.75 19.15 10.22
N ALA A 36 -7.19 19.11 11.48
CA ALA A 36 -6.36 19.38 12.66
C ALA A 36 -6.19 18.08 13.48
N CYS A 37 -5.38 17.17 12.96
CA CYS A 37 -5.03 15.93 13.67
C CYS A 37 -3.51 15.79 13.75
N ASP A 38 -3.03 14.98 14.66
CA ASP A 38 -1.65 14.51 14.66
C ASP A 38 -1.52 13.39 13.62
N ALA A 39 -1.33 13.79 12.36
CA ALA A 39 -1.36 12.87 11.24
C ALA A 39 -0.23 11.85 11.31
N GLN A 40 0.95 12.24 11.79
CA GLN A 40 2.11 11.36 11.89
C GLN A 40 1.85 10.22 12.89
N ASP A 41 1.34 10.53 14.07
CA ASP A 41 1.02 9.54 15.09
C ASP A 41 -0.09 8.59 14.62
N LEU A 42 -1.12 9.15 13.96
CA LEU A 42 -2.22 8.34 13.41
C LEU A 42 -1.76 7.40 12.28
N GLU A 43 -0.89 7.88 11.40
CA GLU A 43 -0.28 7.05 10.36
C GLU A 43 0.54 5.91 10.97
N GLU A 44 1.37 6.21 11.98
CA GLU A 44 2.16 5.20 12.68
C GLU A 44 1.25 4.14 13.34
N GLU A 45 0.18 4.57 14.02
CA GLU A 45 -0.78 3.63 14.59
C GLU A 45 -1.47 2.76 13.53
N ILE A 46 -1.84 3.33 12.37
CA ILE A 46 -2.42 2.58 11.26
C ILE A 46 -1.41 1.53 10.75
N TRP A 47 -0.15 1.92 10.54
CA TRP A 47 0.89 0.98 10.14
C TRP A 47 1.10 -0.13 11.16
N GLN A 48 1.11 0.16 12.45
CA GLN A 48 1.21 -0.85 13.50
C GLN A 48 0.05 -1.85 13.44
N VAL A 49 -1.18 -1.36 13.21
CA VAL A 49 -2.35 -2.25 13.05
C VAL A 49 -2.23 -3.11 11.80
N TRP A 50 -1.79 -2.58 10.68
CA TRP A 50 -1.58 -3.36 9.44
C TRP A 50 -0.46 -4.38 9.56
N MET A 51 0.61 -4.08 10.30
CA MET A 51 1.70 -5.03 10.58
C MET A 51 1.28 -6.15 11.53
N HIS A 52 0.20 -5.95 12.29
CA HIS A 52 -0.29 -6.95 13.24
C HIS A 52 -1.14 -8.02 12.54
N HIS A 53 -0.98 -9.27 12.99
CA HIS A 53 -1.84 -10.38 12.59
C HIS A 53 -2.20 -11.22 13.83
N PRO A 54 -3.46 -11.76 13.93
CA PRO A 54 -3.87 -12.61 15.07
C PRO A 54 -2.94 -13.80 15.30
N HIS A 55 -2.40 -14.37 14.23
CA HIS A 55 -1.39 -15.41 14.33
C HIS A 55 -0.01 -14.79 14.52
N ARG A 56 0.51 -14.82 15.74
CA ARG A 56 1.83 -14.24 16.10
C ARG A 56 2.96 -14.65 15.15
N ARG A 57 2.96 -15.91 14.66
CA ARG A 57 3.99 -16.37 13.71
C ARG A 57 3.93 -15.63 12.38
N ALA A 58 2.73 -15.22 11.92
CA ALA A 58 2.57 -14.45 10.70
C ALA A 58 3.11 -13.02 10.87
N ALA A 59 2.81 -12.36 11.99
CA ALA A 59 3.35 -11.03 12.30
C ALA A 59 4.89 -11.06 12.36
N ILE A 60 5.49 -12.03 13.10
CA ILE A 60 6.95 -12.19 13.15
C ILE A 60 7.55 -12.47 11.76
N ALA A 61 6.86 -13.24 10.91
CA ALA A 61 7.35 -13.52 9.56
C ALA A 61 7.35 -12.26 8.70
N LEU A 62 6.34 -11.40 8.87
CA LEU A 62 6.25 -10.12 8.17
C LEU A 62 7.37 -9.15 8.62
N ASP A 63 7.57 -9.00 9.95
CA ASP A 63 8.65 -8.17 10.50
C ASP A 63 10.02 -8.61 9.96
N ARG A 64 10.30 -9.91 9.98
CA ARG A 64 11.54 -10.45 9.43
C ARG A 64 11.69 -10.22 7.92
N ALA A 65 10.60 -10.26 7.17
CA ALA A 65 10.63 -9.96 5.74
C ALA A 65 10.93 -8.47 5.50
N ALA A 66 10.37 -7.58 6.31
CA ALA A 66 10.67 -6.16 6.28
C ALA A 66 12.16 -5.88 6.59
N ASP A 67 12.71 -6.55 7.61
CA ASP A 67 14.14 -6.49 7.95
C ASP A 67 15.02 -7.01 6.80
N ASP A 68 14.60 -8.10 6.14
CA ASP A 68 15.32 -8.66 5.00
C ASP A 68 15.31 -7.70 3.80
N ILE A 69 14.19 -7.01 3.53
CA ILE A 69 14.11 -5.97 2.49
C ILE A 69 15.03 -4.79 2.84
N ALA A 70 14.98 -4.29 4.07
CA ALA A 70 15.82 -3.18 4.53
C ALA A 70 17.30 -3.50 4.44
N ALA A 71 17.68 -4.77 4.68
CA ALA A 71 19.04 -5.26 4.56
C ALA A 71 19.39 -5.73 3.13
N GLN A 72 18.54 -5.49 2.13
CA GLN A 72 18.71 -5.91 0.73
C GLN A 72 18.91 -7.43 0.53
N ARG A 73 18.41 -8.23 1.46
CA ARG A 73 18.41 -9.70 1.36
C ARG A 73 17.16 -10.18 0.60
N PHE A 74 17.04 -9.76 -0.65
CA PHE A 74 15.80 -9.87 -1.44
C PHE A 74 15.31 -11.32 -1.64
N ASP A 75 16.23 -12.27 -1.89
CA ASP A 75 15.88 -13.69 -2.05
C ASP A 75 15.23 -14.28 -0.77
N LEU A 76 15.76 -13.89 0.39
CA LEU A 76 15.22 -14.31 1.69
C LEU A 76 13.84 -13.67 1.93
N ALA A 77 13.72 -12.37 1.65
CA ALA A 77 12.46 -11.65 1.75
C ALA A 77 11.39 -12.27 0.85
N GLU A 78 11.71 -12.55 -0.42
CA GLU A 78 10.79 -13.17 -1.37
C GLU A 78 10.31 -14.54 -0.89
N THR A 79 11.24 -15.42 -0.52
CA THR A 79 10.92 -16.75 -0.01
C THR A 79 9.99 -16.67 1.22
N ARG A 80 10.24 -15.73 2.12
CA ARG A 80 9.48 -15.54 3.34
C ARG A 80 8.07 -15.01 3.05
N LEU A 81 7.98 -13.99 2.19
CA LEU A 81 6.70 -13.38 1.79
C LEU A 81 5.84 -14.32 0.98
N GLU A 82 6.41 -15.11 0.06
CA GLU A 82 5.66 -16.14 -0.67
C GLU A 82 5.00 -17.16 0.26
N ARG A 83 5.72 -17.63 1.28
CA ARG A 83 5.17 -18.54 2.28
C ARG A 83 4.08 -17.86 3.10
N LEU A 84 4.29 -16.59 3.46
CA LEU A 84 3.36 -15.84 4.29
C LEU A 84 2.03 -15.59 3.58
N VAL A 85 2.03 -15.11 2.32
CA VAL A 85 0.79 -14.85 1.58
C VAL A 85 0.03 -16.13 1.22
N ARG A 86 0.71 -17.27 1.10
CA ARG A 86 0.06 -18.58 0.95
C ARG A 86 -0.58 -19.06 2.25
N ALA A 87 0.07 -18.83 3.39
CA ALA A 87 -0.43 -19.25 4.70
C ALA A 87 -1.53 -18.34 5.25
N CYS A 88 -1.45 -17.05 4.95
CA CYS A 88 -2.36 -16.00 5.42
C CYS A 88 -2.79 -15.12 4.23
N PRO A 89 -3.65 -15.63 3.33
CA PRO A 89 -4.04 -14.92 2.10
C PRO A 89 -4.95 -13.71 2.36
N ASP A 90 -5.41 -13.54 3.58
CA ASP A 90 -6.23 -12.43 4.08
C ASP A 90 -5.43 -11.38 4.86
N PHE A 91 -4.11 -11.44 4.80
CA PHE A 91 -3.19 -10.49 5.45
C PHE A 91 -2.74 -9.40 4.46
N PRO A 92 -3.38 -8.20 4.41
CA PRO A 92 -3.12 -7.18 3.39
C PRO A 92 -1.66 -6.73 3.36
N GLU A 93 -1.07 -6.49 4.54
CA GLU A 93 0.29 -5.97 4.62
C GLU A 93 1.35 -6.96 4.12
N ALA A 94 1.09 -8.26 4.18
CA ALA A 94 1.98 -9.26 3.60
C ALA A 94 2.05 -9.15 2.07
N TRP A 95 0.90 -8.90 1.43
CA TRP A 95 0.82 -8.63 0.00
C TRP A 95 1.49 -7.30 -0.35
N ASN A 96 1.23 -6.25 0.42
CA ASN A 96 1.85 -4.94 0.24
C ASN A 96 3.39 -4.99 0.37
N LYS A 97 3.93 -5.70 1.37
CA LYS A 97 5.38 -5.87 1.51
C LYS A 97 5.99 -6.65 0.33
N ARG A 98 5.28 -7.65 -0.20
CA ARG A 98 5.75 -8.37 -1.38
C ARG A 98 5.67 -7.49 -2.64
N ALA A 99 4.64 -6.66 -2.76
CA ALA A 99 4.56 -5.67 -3.83
C ALA A 99 5.74 -4.69 -3.79
N THR A 100 6.08 -4.18 -2.59
CA THR A 100 7.25 -3.31 -2.39
C THR A 100 8.55 -4.01 -2.83
N LEU A 101 8.73 -5.27 -2.44
CA LEU A 101 9.88 -6.06 -2.86
C LEU A 101 9.95 -6.20 -4.39
N TYR A 102 8.83 -6.54 -5.03
CA TYR A 102 8.79 -6.68 -6.50
C TYR A 102 9.09 -5.35 -7.20
N TYR A 103 8.60 -4.23 -6.67
CA TYR A 103 8.94 -2.91 -7.19
C TYR A 103 10.45 -2.62 -7.10
N LEU A 104 11.09 -2.93 -5.98
CA LEU A 104 12.54 -2.79 -5.81
C LEU A 104 13.36 -3.69 -6.76
N LEU A 105 12.76 -4.79 -7.20
CA LEU A 105 13.34 -5.73 -8.17
C LEU A 105 12.96 -5.39 -9.62
N GLU A 106 12.34 -4.24 -9.89
CA GLU A 106 11.84 -3.81 -11.20
C GLU A 106 10.84 -4.80 -11.84
N ARG A 107 10.12 -5.54 -10.99
CA ARG A 107 9.10 -6.53 -11.37
C ARG A 107 7.70 -5.93 -11.21
N ASP A 108 7.42 -4.90 -11.99
CA ASP A 108 6.20 -4.08 -11.88
C ASP A 108 4.91 -4.89 -12.01
N GLU A 109 4.86 -5.89 -12.90
CA GLU A 109 3.63 -6.67 -13.11
C GLU A 109 3.25 -7.50 -11.89
N GLU A 110 4.25 -8.06 -11.21
CA GLU A 110 4.06 -8.79 -9.96
C GLU A 110 3.69 -7.84 -8.83
N SER A 111 4.36 -6.68 -8.77
CA SER A 111 4.04 -5.62 -7.80
C SER A 111 2.58 -5.18 -7.94
N VAL A 112 2.12 -4.82 -9.14
CA VAL A 112 0.73 -4.43 -9.41
C VAL A 112 -0.27 -5.52 -9.04
N ARG A 113 0.07 -6.78 -9.25
CA ARG A 113 -0.79 -7.92 -8.87
C ARG A 113 -0.99 -7.99 -7.35
N ASP A 114 0.08 -7.79 -6.60
CA ASP A 114 0.04 -7.82 -5.14
C ASP A 114 -0.60 -6.55 -4.56
N ILE A 115 -0.37 -5.39 -5.16
CA ILE A 115 -1.12 -4.15 -4.85
C ILE A 115 -2.62 -4.35 -5.07
N HIS A 116 -3.02 -4.96 -6.18
CA HIS A 116 -4.42 -5.28 -6.44
C HIS A 116 -5.02 -6.08 -5.30
N ARG A 117 -4.33 -7.15 -4.87
CA ARG A 117 -4.78 -7.98 -3.76
C ARG A 117 -4.83 -7.22 -2.43
N THR A 118 -3.84 -6.37 -2.16
CA THR A 118 -3.83 -5.50 -0.98
C THR A 118 -5.07 -4.61 -0.94
N LEU A 119 -5.41 -3.96 -2.06
CA LEU A 119 -6.55 -3.04 -2.17
C LEU A 119 -7.90 -3.77 -2.17
N GLU A 120 -7.95 -5.03 -2.59
CA GLU A 120 -9.15 -5.85 -2.40
C GLU A 120 -9.46 -6.11 -0.92
N LEU A 121 -8.41 -6.32 -0.11
CA LEU A 121 -8.51 -6.63 1.32
C LEU A 121 -8.67 -5.36 2.18
N GLU A 122 -7.89 -4.33 1.91
CA GLU A 122 -7.95 -3.03 2.58
C GLU A 122 -8.03 -1.89 1.55
N PRO A 123 -9.23 -1.44 1.20
CA PRO A 123 -9.45 -0.37 0.22
C PRO A 123 -8.80 0.97 0.59
N ARG A 124 -8.45 1.17 1.84
CA ARG A 124 -7.85 2.40 2.37
C ARG A 124 -6.33 2.28 2.52
N HIS A 125 -5.71 1.27 1.91
CA HIS A 125 -4.27 1.06 2.03
C HIS A 125 -3.49 2.11 1.24
N PHE A 126 -3.29 3.30 1.83
CA PHE A 126 -2.66 4.44 1.16
C PHE A 126 -1.22 4.14 0.70
N GLY A 127 -0.46 3.30 1.40
CA GLY A 127 0.87 2.86 0.95
C GLY A 127 0.82 2.07 -0.36
N ALA A 128 -0.15 1.16 -0.52
CA ALA A 128 -0.34 0.42 -1.76
C ALA A 128 -0.80 1.33 -2.92
N LEU A 129 -1.65 2.33 -2.61
CA LEU A 129 -2.05 3.35 -3.60
C LEU A 129 -0.84 4.17 -4.05
N CYS A 130 0.00 4.65 -3.13
CA CYS A 130 1.22 5.37 -3.49
C CYS A 130 2.15 4.49 -4.35
N GLY A 131 2.37 3.23 -3.97
CA GLY A 131 3.19 2.30 -4.76
C GLY A 131 2.66 2.10 -6.19
N LEU A 132 1.33 1.98 -6.37
CA LEU A 132 0.74 1.92 -7.70
C LEU A 132 0.96 3.21 -8.49
N ALA A 133 0.78 4.37 -7.85
CA ALA A 133 0.98 5.65 -8.50
C ALA A 133 2.44 5.85 -8.96
N GLU A 134 3.42 5.42 -8.16
CA GLU A 134 4.84 5.44 -8.52
C GLU A 134 5.13 4.53 -9.73
N ILE A 135 4.53 3.33 -9.77
CA ILE A 135 4.64 2.44 -10.95
C ILE A 135 4.03 3.09 -12.19
N CYS A 136 2.85 3.74 -12.07
CA CYS A 136 2.25 4.48 -13.18
C CYS A 136 3.19 5.60 -13.67
N ALA A 137 3.77 6.36 -12.74
CA ALA A 137 4.67 7.46 -13.06
C ALA A 137 5.95 6.97 -13.76
N SER A 138 6.57 5.90 -13.26
CA SER A 138 7.79 5.32 -13.86
C SER A 138 7.55 4.78 -15.28
N ARG A 139 6.33 4.35 -15.58
CA ARG A 139 5.90 3.90 -16.92
C ARG A 139 5.52 5.05 -17.86
N GLY A 140 5.53 6.29 -17.38
CA GLY A 140 5.10 7.47 -18.14
C GLY A 140 3.57 7.62 -18.24
N GLU A 141 2.80 6.81 -17.51
CA GLU A 141 1.34 6.84 -17.48
C GLU A 141 0.86 7.96 -16.52
N ARG A 142 1.12 9.20 -16.92
CA ARG A 142 0.96 10.39 -16.07
C ARG A 142 -0.46 10.55 -15.52
N ASP A 143 -1.47 10.40 -16.37
CA ASP A 143 -2.86 10.61 -15.96
C ASP A 143 -3.31 9.55 -14.96
N ASP A 144 -2.88 8.30 -15.14
CA ASP A 144 -3.13 7.22 -14.21
C ASP A 144 -2.41 7.45 -12.88
N ALA A 145 -1.15 7.91 -12.90
CA ALA A 145 -0.41 8.26 -11.69
C ALA A 145 -1.13 9.35 -10.89
N LEU A 146 -1.55 10.43 -11.56
CA LEU A 146 -2.31 11.53 -10.93
C LEU A 146 -3.64 11.04 -10.34
N PHE A 147 -4.36 10.18 -11.06
CA PHE A 147 -5.61 9.58 -10.59
C PHE A 147 -5.41 8.74 -9.32
N VAL A 148 -4.37 7.91 -9.29
CA VAL A 148 -4.10 7.02 -8.14
C VAL A 148 -3.58 7.82 -6.95
N PHE A 149 -2.70 8.82 -7.13
CA PHE A 149 -2.30 9.72 -6.04
C PHE A 149 -3.50 10.49 -5.46
N GLN A 150 -4.43 10.94 -6.29
CA GLN A 150 -5.67 11.55 -5.81
C GLN A 150 -6.49 10.57 -4.96
N ALA A 151 -6.53 9.29 -5.34
CA ALA A 151 -7.18 8.26 -4.54
C ALA A 151 -6.49 8.08 -3.18
N ALA A 152 -5.15 8.07 -3.13
CA ALA A 152 -4.39 8.01 -1.89
C ALA A 152 -4.68 9.22 -0.98
N LEU A 153 -4.71 10.44 -1.54
CA LEU A 153 -5.01 11.67 -0.80
C LEU A 153 -6.46 11.76 -0.30
N ARG A 154 -7.40 11.08 -0.95
CA ARG A 154 -8.79 10.96 -0.41
C ARG A 154 -8.83 10.09 0.84
N VAL A 155 -7.95 9.10 0.94
CA VAL A 155 -7.84 8.20 2.10
C VAL A 155 -7.05 8.85 3.22
N ASN A 156 -5.90 9.41 2.88
CA ASN A 156 -5.03 10.13 3.80
C ASN A 156 -4.69 11.52 3.25
N PRO A 157 -5.39 12.57 3.71
CA PRO A 157 -5.16 13.94 3.22
C PRO A 157 -3.80 14.54 3.60
N HIS A 158 -3.02 13.88 4.44
CA HIS A 158 -1.76 14.40 4.99
C HIS A 158 -0.51 13.83 4.31
N LEU A 159 -0.65 13.08 3.21
CA LEU A 159 0.47 12.53 2.44
C LEU A 159 1.19 13.62 1.64
N ASP A 160 2.15 14.31 2.25
CA ASP A 160 2.90 15.38 1.61
C ASP A 160 3.76 14.86 0.43
N SER A 161 4.30 13.64 0.54
CA SER A 161 5.02 13.00 -0.57
C SER A 161 4.14 12.83 -1.81
N ALA A 162 2.90 12.36 -1.64
CA ALA A 162 1.96 12.21 -2.75
C ALA A 162 1.60 13.56 -3.39
N ARG A 163 1.45 14.64 -2.60
CA ARG A 163 1.24 15.99 -3.14
C ARG A 163 2.44 16.46 -3.96
N THR A 164 3.64 16.29 -3.43
CA THR A 164 4.88 16.66 -4.10
C THR A 164 5.03 15.90 -5.43
N SER A 165 4.82 14.58 -5.44
CA SER A 165 4.85 13.77 -6.66
C SER A 165 3.82 14.24 -7.69
N MET A 166 2.60 14.59 -7.26
CA MET A 166 1.58 15.14 -8.16
C MET A 166 1.96 16.50 -8.74
N GLU A 167 2.58 17.38 -7.96
CA GLU A 167 3.05 18.68 -8.44
C GLU A 167 4.16 18.52 -9.49
N GLN A 168 5.11 17.63 -9.25
CA GLN A 168 6.17 17.28 -10.20
C GLN A 168 5.60 16.71 -11.51
N LEU A 169 4.66 15.79 -11.41
CA LEU A 169 3.97 15.27 -12.58
C LEU A 169 3.23 16.36 -13.35
N ARG A 170 2.58 17.32 -12.70
CA ARG A 170 1.86 18.43 -13.35
C ARG A 170 2.78 19.43 -14.02
N SER A 171 3.93 19.71 -13.43
CA SER A 171 4.92 20.65 -14.00
C SER A 171 5.74 20.06 -15.15
N GLY A 172 5.64 18.75 -15.42
CA GLY A 172 6.43 18.09 -16.46
C GLY A 172 7.90 17.89 -16.08
N THR A 173 8.28 18.14 -14.83
CA THR A 173 9.63 17.89 -14.29
C THR A 173 9.67 16.47 -13.75
N SER A 174 9.71 15.47 -14.64
CA SER A 174 10.12 14.11 -14.26
C SER A 174 11.65 14.06 -14.26
N HIS A 175 12.23 13.54 -13.20
CA HIS A 175 13.66 13.25 -13.12
C HIS A 175 13.98 11.97 -13.86
#